data_413c384cfc8060b78a332b0cb776edb3
#
_entry.id   413c384cfc8060b78a332b0cb776edb3
#
_cell.length_a   1.000
_cell.length_b   1.000
_cell.length_c   1.000
_cell.angle_alpha   90.00
_cell.angle_beta   90.00
_cell.angle_gamma   90.00
#
_symmetry.space_group_name_H-M   'P 1'
#
loop_
_entity.id
_entity.type
_entity.pdbx_description
1 polymer ?
#
loop_
_entity_poly.entity_id
_entity_poly.type
_entity_poly.pdbx_seq_one_letter_code
_entity_poly.pdbx_strand_id
1 'polypeptide(L)'
;NVSYSIAGGSLGFNYGNTMTPENRVPSTMPMVRPAVGKDATLNDFQADLGITYARPTERYNVGYIHGVGVSADMGVEWFMTGRLSLTGAMTFTPVMFTFQPQTWTKFEGFSSKTGKVEQYNDLVSPGSHAVLYGTENIGFCISLNYYF
;
A
#
# COMPACT_ATOMS: atom_id res chain seq x y z
N ASN A 1 -6.10 21.75 -13.54
CA ASN A 1 -6.23 21.26 -12.17
C ASN A 1 -4.98 20.47 -11.77
N VAL A 2 -4.70 20.46 -10.47
CA VAL A 2 -3.69 19.60 -9.87
C VAL A 2 -4.43 18.59 -9.01
N SER A 3 -4.16 17.33 -9.20
CA SER A 3 -4.75 16.23 -8.44
C SER A 3 -3.71 15.57 -7.53
N TYR A 4 -4.16 15.14 -6.36
CA TYR A 4 -3.40 14.31 -5.47
C TYR A 4 -4.18 13.05 -5.16
N SER A 5 -3.52 11.91 -5.23
CA SER A 5 -4.09 10.61 -4.89
C SER A 5 -3.20 9.87 -3.91
N ILE A 6 -3.82 9.03 -3.10
CA ILE A 6 -3.12 8.13 -2.19
C ILE A 6 -3.79 6.76 -2.26
N ALA A 7 -2.99 5.73 -2.40
CA ALA A 7 -3.44 4.34 -2.40
C ALA A 7 -2.48 3.48 -1.59
N GLY A 8 -3.01 2.49 -0.90
CA GLY A 8 -2.21 1.58 -0.08
C GLY A 8 -2.76 1.42 1.32
N GLY A 9 -1.95 0.93 2.23
CA GLY A 9 -2.35 0.74 3.60
C GLY A 9 -1.52 -0.28 4.37
N SER A 10 -2.10 -0.75 5.46
CA SER A 10 -1.56 -1.81 6.28
C SER A 10 -2.66 -2.80 6.64
N LEU A 11 -2.28 -4.06 6.81
CA LEU A 11 -3.14 -5.12 7.32
C LEU A 11 -2.85 -5.29 8.81
N GLY A 12 -3.86 -5.11 9.65
CA GLY A 12 -3.77 -5.38 11.09
C GLY A 12 -4.10 -6.82 11.40
N PHE A 13 -3.38 -7.40 12.36
CA PHE A 13 -3.61 -8.77 12.82
C PHE A 13 -3.81 -8.78 14.33
N ASN A 14 -4.81 -9.50 14.76
CA ASN A 14 -5.05 -9.78 16.17
C ASN A 14 -4.92 -11.29 16.37
N TYR A 15 -3.79 -11.71 16.91
CA TYR A 15 -3.51 -13.12 17.14
C TYR A 15 -4.14 -13.58 18.44
N GLY A 16 -4.87 -14.68 18.40
CA GLY A 16 -5.43 -15.29 19.60
C GLY A 16 -4.40 -15.95 20.52
N ASN A 17 -3.11 -15.92 20.13
CA ASN A 17 -2.01 -16.53 20.89
C ASN A 17 -0.72 -15.70 20.80
N THR A 18 0.13 -15.88 21.82
CA THR A 18 1.50 -15.36 21.84
C THR A 18 2.45 -16.44 21.32
N MET A 19 3.41 -16.06 20.49
CA MET A 19 4.48 -16.96 20.06
C MET A 19 5.45 -17.17 21.22
N THR A 20 5.71 -18.44 21.57
CA THR A 20 6.67 -18.83 22.61
C THR A 20 7.57 -19.94 22.08
N PRO A 21 8.69 -20.27 22.74
CA PRO A 21 9.53 -21.40 22.36
C PRO A 21 8.78 -22.74 22.31
N GLU A 22 7.74 -22.89 23.12
CA GLU A 22 6.87 -24.08 23.18
C GLU A 22 5.78 -24.02 22.10
N ASN A 23 5.29 -22.83 21.79
CA ASN A 23 4.27 -22.58 20.78
C ASN A 23 4.84 -21.81 19.60
N ARG A 24 5.63 -22.49 18.78
CA ARG A 24 6.40 -21.91 17.66
C ARG A 24 5.57 -21.68 16.41
N VAL A 25 4.46 -22.38 16.28
CA VAL A 25 3.57 -22.30 15.12
C VAL A 25 2.22 -21.76 15.57
N PRO A 26 1.92 -20.50 15.28
CA PRO A 26 0.62 -19.93 15.62
C PRO A 26 -0.48 -20.60 14.80
N SER A 27 -1.50 -21.10 15.47
CA SER A 27 -2.59 -21.87 14.88
C SER A 27 -3.52 -21.03 13.98
N THR A 28 -3.44 -19.71 14.01
CA THR A 28 -4.45 -18.81 13.45
C THR A 28 -3.95 -17.92 12.32
N MET A 29 -2.68 -18.03 11.92
CA MET A 29 -2.13 -17.15 10.90
C MET A 29 -1.24 -17.86 9.89
N PRO A 30 -1.36 -17.51 8.61
CA PRO A 30 -0.36 -17.92 7.64
C PRO A 30 0.98 -17.31 8.06
N MET A 31 1.94 -18.15 8.39
CA MET A 31 3.31 -17.70 8.56
C MET A 31 3.85 -17.34 7.19
N VAL A 32 4.19 -16.08 7.05
CA VAL A 32 4.82 -15.60 5.82
C VAL A 32 6.31 -15.89 5.93
N ARG A 33 6.87 -16.58 4.94
CA ARG A 33 8.31 -16.63 4.79
C ARG A 33 8.75 -15.24 4.33
N PRO A 34 9.55 -14.52 5.10
CA PRO A 34 10.05 -13.23 4.66
C PRO A 34 10.78 -13.38 3.33
N ALA A 35 10.50 -12.51 2.39
CA ALA A 35 11.15 -12.52 1.09
C ALA A 35 12.63 -12.17 1.27
N VAL A 36 13.50 -13.13 1.00
CA VAL A 36 14.93 -12.85 0.83
C VAL A 36 15.08 -12.28 -0.58
N GLY A 37 15.07 -10.96 -0.70
CA GLY A 37 15.27 -10.28 -1.97
C GLY A 37 16.75 -10.22 -2.36
N LYS A 38 17.02 -9.63 -3.55
CA LYS A 38 18.38 -9.34 -4.01
C LYS A 38 19.13 -8.37 -3.09
N ASP A 39 18.40 -7.64 -2.26
CA ASP A 39 18.92 -6.78 -1.20
C ASP A 39 18.98 -7.54 0.13
N ALA A 40 19.50 -8.76 0.07
CA ALA A 40 19.63 -9.67 1.20
C ALA A 40 20.39 -9.04 2.39
N THR A 41 21.18 -8.02 2.16
CA THR A 41 21.86 -7.25 3.20
C THR A 41 20.88 -6.59 4.19
N LEU A 42 19.64 -6.33 3.79
CA LEU A 42 18.61 -5.78 4.66
C LEU A 42 17.84 -6.86 5.42
N ASN A 43 17.85 -8.11 4.92
CA ASN A 43 17.09 -9.23 5.44
C ASN A 43 18.00 -10.36 5.99
N ASP A 44 19.31 -10.18 5.99
CA ASP A 44 20.29 -11.15 6.49
C ASP A 44 20.09 -11.46 7.97
N PHE A 45 19.46 -10.55 8.71
CA PHE A 45 19.23 -10.72 10.13
C PHE A 45 18.42 -11.97 10.45
N GLN A 46 17.44 -12.34 9.62
CA GLN A 46 16.66 -13.55 9.82
C GLN A 46 17.48 -14.83 9.58
N ALA A 47 18.37 -14.82 8.58
CA ALA A 47 19.26 -15.95 8.31
C ALA A 47 20.26 -16.14 9.44
N ASP A 48 20.79 -15.05 9.99
CA ASP A 48 21.70 -15.08 11.14
C ASP A 48 21.01 -15.57 12.41
N LEU A 49 19.74 -15.30 12.59
CA LEU A 49 18.95 -15.81 13.70
C LEU A 49 18.45 -17.23 13.49
N GLY A 50 18.56 -17.80 12.29
CA GLY A 50 18.04 -19.13 11.96
C GLY A 50 16.50 -19.18 12.00
N ILE A 51 15.84 -18.07 11.66
CA ILE A 51 14.39 -17.98 11.58
C ILE A 51 13.93 -18.46 10.21
N THR A 52 13.09 -19.49 10.17
CA THR A 52 12.55 -20.04 8.92
C THR A 52 11.21 -19.45 8.57
N TYR A 53 10.36 -19.22 9.57
CA TYR A 53 9.03 -18.64 9.40
C TYR A 53 8.81 -17.56 10.47
N ALA A 54 8.17 -16.49 10.05
CA ALA A 54 7.83 -15.38 10.92
C ALA A 54 6.44 -14.84 10.62
N ARG A 55 5.88 -14.13 11.56
CA ARG A 55 4.62 -13.40 11.40
C ARG A 55 4.84 -11.93 11.71
N PRO A 56 4.08 -11.01 11.08
CA PRO A 56 4.05 -9.61 11.52
C PRO A 56 3.60 -9.53 12.98
N THR A 57 4.21 -8.66 13.78
CA THR A 57 3.85 -8.55 15.21
C THR A 57 2.43 -8.02 15.42
N GLU A 58 2.07 -6.97 14.72
CA GLU A 58 0.74 -6.33 14.81
C GLU A 58 0.19 -5.94 13.45
N ARG A 59 1.05 -5.42 12.58
CA ARG A 59 0.67 -4.88 11.27
C ARG A 59 1.65 -5.30 10.21
N TYR A 60 1.12 -5.65 9.06
CA TYR A 60 1.87 -5.79 7.83
C TYR A 60 1.72 -4.52 7.01
N ASN A 61 2.78 -3.75 6.85
CA ASN A 61 2.76 -2.48 6.15
C ASN A 61 3.05 -2.69 4.66
N VAL A 62 2.03 -2.53 3.83
CA VAL A 62 2.19 -2.51 2.38
C VAL A 62 2.75 -1.17 1.90
N GLY A 63 2.52 -0.12 2.70
CA GLY A 63 2.89 1.25 2.37
C GLY A 63 1.84 1.98 1.57
N TYR A 64 2.11 3.26 1.33
CA TYR A 64 1.23 4.14 0.56
C TYR A 64 1.96 4.62 -0.69
N ILE A 65 1.27 4.52 -1.81
CA ILE A 65 1.67 5.13 -3.07
C ILE A 65 0.98 6.48 -3.15
N HIS A 66 1.76 7.52 -3.33
CA HIS A 66 1.29 8.89 -3.50
C HIS A 66 1.37 9.24 -4.97
N GLY A 67 0.32 9.88 -5.48
CA GLY A 67 0.26 10.36 -6.86
C GLY A 67 -0.02 11.86 -6.90
N VAL A 68 0.74 12.58 -7.71
CA VAL A 68 0.49 13.99 -8.03
C VAL A 68 0.36 14.10 -9.55
N GLY A 69 -0.77 14.59 -10.00
CA GLY A 69 -1.08 14.72 -11.42
C GLY A 69 -1.49 16.13 -11.81
N VAL A 70 -1.22 16.47 -13.06
CA VAL A 70 -1.78 17.69 -13.70
C VAL A 70 -2.86 17.25 -14.66
N SER A 71 -4.06 17.83 -14.53
CA SER A 71 -5.20 17.48 -15.34
C SER A 71 -5.87 18.72 -15.95
N ALA A 72 -6.49 18.53 -17.09
CA ALA A 72 -7.38 19.46 -17.73
C ALA A 72 -8.78 18.86 -17.78
N ASP A 73 -9.78 19.67 -17.38
CA ASP A 73 -11.17 19.26 -17.42
C ASP A 73 -11.90 20.06 -18.49
N MET A 74 -12.70 19.37 -19.26
CA MET A 74 -13.64 19.97 -20.22
C MET A 74 -15.03 19.42 -19.93
N GLY A 75 -16.03 20.28 -19.89
CA GLY A 75 -17.40 19.86 -19.64
C GLY A 75 -18.43 20.75 -20.30
N VAL A 76 -19.61 20.19 -20.45
CA VAL A 76 -20.79 20.88 -20.92
C VAL A 76 -21.88 20.72 -19.89
N GLU A 77 -22.49 21.83 -19.50
CA GLU A 77 -23.63 21.88 -18.60
C GLU A 77 -24.88 22.26 -19.39
N TRP A 78 -25.90 21.45 -19.28
CA TRP A 78 -27.21 21.70 -19.89
C TRP A 78 -28.27 21.91 -18.82
N PHE A 79 -28.84 23.07 -18.78
CA PHE A 79 -29.94 23.45 -17.90
C PHE A 79 -31.27 22.90 -18.42
N MET A 80 -31.82 21.91 -17.74
CA MET A 80 -33.14 21.36 -18.04
C MET A 80 -34.25 22.28 -17.52
N THR A 81 -34.00 22.96 -16.41
CA THR A 81 -34.85 23.99 -15.82
C THR A 81 -33.97 25.05 -15.18
N GLY A 82 -34.55 26.17 -14.72
CA GLY A 82 -33.81 27.22 -14.01
C GLY A 82 -33.08 26.78 -12.73
N ARG A 83 -33.34 25.55 -12.24
CA ARG A 83 -32.76 25.03 -11.01
C ARG A 83 -32.11 23.64 -11.16
N LEU A 84 -32.25 23.03 -12.31
CA LEU A 84 -31.77 21.70 -12.55
C LEU A 84 -30.91 21.64 -13.80
N SER A 85 -29.69 21.17 -13.68
CA SER A 85 -28.78 20.96 -14.81
C SER A 85 -28.18 19.57 -14.84
N LEU A 86 -27.81 19.13 -16.03
CA LEU A 86 -27.05 17.94 -16.31
C LEU A 86 -25.68 18.36 -16.82
N THR A 87 -24.62 17.91 -16.17
CA THR A 87 -23.23 18.17 -16.60
C THR A 87 -22.58 16.89 -17.08
N GLY A 88 -21.99 16.95 -18.26
CA GLY A 88 -21.05 15.95 -18.75
C GLY A 88 -19.65 16.53 -18.74
N ALA A 89 -18.72 15.91 -18.08
CA ALA A 89 -17.33 16.36 -17.99
C ALA A 89 -16.36 15.25 -18.36
N MET A 90 -15.26 15.64 -18.99
CA MET A 90 -14.14 14.80 -19.32
C MET A 90 -12.88 15.37 -18.67
N THR A 91 -12.16 14.51 -17.94
CA THR A 91 -10.88 14.85 -17.32
C THR A 91 -9.77 14.17 -18.09
N PHE A 92 -8.74 14.91 -18.44
CA PHE A 92 -7.55 14.43 -19.10
C PHE A 92 -6.33 14.72 -18.23
N THR A 93 -5.58 13.66 -17.85
CA THR A 93 -4.38 13.75 -17.00
C THR A 93 -3.14 13.35 -17.80
N PRO A 94 -2.48 14.28 -18.51
CA PRO A 94 -1.34 13.97 -19.38
C PRO A 94 -0.09 13.54 -18.62
N VAL A 95 0.06 13.98 -17.38
CA VAL A 95 1.25 13.70 -16.55
C VAL A 95 0.84 13.39 -15.13
N MET A 96 1.36 12.28 -14.61
CA MET A 96 1.22 11.90 -13.21
C MET A 96 2.58 11.42 -12.68
N PHE A 97 3.01 11.99 -11.57
CA PHE A 97 4.15 11.52 -10.80
C PHE A 97 3.64 10.67 -9.64
N THR A 98 4.21 9.46 -9.49
CA THR A 98 3.92 8.59 -8.35
C THR A 98 5.19 8.28 -7.58
N PHE A 99 5.07 8.21 -6.26
CA PHE A 99 6.15 7.75 -5.40
C PHE A 99 5.61 6.91 -4.24
N GLN A 100 6.39 5.93 -3.86
CA GLN A 100 6.17 5.10 -2.69
C GLN A 100 7.42 5.15 -1.82
N PRO A 101 7.33 5.60 -0.57
CA PRO A 101 8.47 5.56 0.35
C PRO A 101 8.83 4.11 0.73
N GLN A 102 10.01 3.91 1.23
CA GLN A 102 10.42 2.65 1.85
C GLN A 102 9.45 2.25 2.95
N THR A 103 9.10 0.97 2.98
CA THR A 103 8.15 0.43 3.96
C THR A 103 8.74 -0.77 4.68
N TRP A 104 8.69 -0.74 5.99
CA TRP A 104 9.20 -1.76 6.88
C TRP A 104 8.06 -2.38 7.68
N THR A 105 8.20 -3.67 7.97
CA THR A 105 7.29 -4.40 8.85
C THR A 105 8.10 -5.11 9.92
N LYS A 106 7.63 -5.03 11.15
CA LYS A 106 8.19 -5.75 12.27
C LYS A 106 7.62 -7.16 12.32
N PHE A 107 8.50 -8.15 12.30
CA PHE A 107 8.18 -9.56 12.38
C PHE A 107 8.65 -10.15 13.69
N GLU A 108 8.01 -11.23 14.10
CA GLU A 108 8.46 -12.12 15.17
C GLU A 108 8.54 -13.54 14.66
N GLY A 109 9.54 -14.27 15.10
CA GLY A 109 9.77 -15.65 14.71
C GLY A 109 10.62 -16.41 15.73
N PHE A 110 10.47 -17.73 15.74
CA PHE A 110 11.32 -18.57 16.58
C PHE A 110 12.70 -18.74 15.95
N SER A 111 13.74 -18.40 16.71
CA SER A 111 15.13 -18.57 16.33
C SER A 111 15.63 -19.96 16.76
N SER A 112 16.09 -20.75 15.79
CA SER A 112 16.72 -22.04 16.06
C SER A 112 18.11 -21.90 16.68
N LYS A 113 18.75 -20.74 16.54
CA LYS A 113 20.09 -20.46 17.09
C LYS A 113 20.04 -20.02 18.54
N THR A 114 19.09 -19.13 18.87
CA THR A 114 18.98 -18.59 20.25
C THR A 114 18.00 -19.37 21.10
N GLY A 115 17.16 -20.21 20.50
CA GLY A 115 16.10 -20.95 21.20
C GLY A 115 14.97 -20.05 21.72
N LYS A 116 14.88 -18.82 21.24
CA LYS A 116 13.90 -17.82 21.70
C LYS A 116 13.09 -17.27 20.53
N VAL A 117 12.02 -16.59 20.86
CA VAL A 117 11.29 -15.76 19.88
C VAL A 117 12.01 -14.42 19.75
N GLU A 118 12.48 -14.15 18.55
CA GLU A 118 13.18 -12.92 18.21
C GLU A 118 12.29 -12.02 17.35
N GLN A 119 12.51 -10.72 17.45
CA GLN A 119 11.82 -9.72 16.64
C GLN A 119 12.83 -9.00 15.76
N TYR A 120 12.44 -8.75 14.51
CA TYR A 120 13.25 -8.04 13.53
C TYR A 120 12.39 -7.22 12.58
N ASN A 121 12.99 -6.23 11.95
CA ASN A 121 12.35 -5.46 10.91
C ASN A 121 12.74 -6.02 9.54
N ASP A 122 11.76 -6.18 8.67
CA ASP A 122 11.96 -6.61 7.30
C ASP A 122 11.47 -5.54 6.31
N LEU A 123 12.21 -5.37 5.22
CA LEU A 123 11.88 -4.42 4.18
C LEU A 123 10.79 -5.01 3.29
N VAL A 124 9.59 -4.47 3.37
CA VAL A 124 8.43 -4.90 2.56
C VAL A 124 8.46 -4.26 1.18
N SER A 125 8.82 -2.98 1.11
CA SER A 125 8.98 -2.25 -0.14
C SER A 125 10.24 -1.39 -0.09
N PRO A 126 11.12 -1.50 -1.10
CA PRO A 126 12.31 -0.66 -1.19
C PRO A 126 11.99 0.80 -1.54
N GLY A 127 10.72 1.09 -1.77
CA GLY A 127 10.29 2.35 -2.34
C GLY A 127 10.39 2.36 -3.87
N SER A 128 9.63 3.23 -4.49
CA SER A 128 9.62 3.41 -5.93
C SER A 128 9.16 4.81 -6.31
N HIS A 129 9.53 5.23 -7.50
CA HIS A 129 8.98 6.43 -8.12
C HIS A 129 8.77 6.16 -9.61
N ALA A 130 7.74 6.77 -10.17
CA ALA A 130 7.46 6.69 -11.59
C ALA A 130 6.84 7.99 -12.08
N VAL A 131 7.14 8.32 -13.33
CA VAL A 131 6.45 9.37 -14.07
C VAL A 131 5.63 8.67 -15.14
N LEU A 132 4.32 8.86 -15.07
CA LEU A 132 3.37 8.36 -16.05
C LEU A 132 2.99 9.54 -16.95
N TYR A 133 3.16 9.36 -18.23
CA TYR A 133 2.75 10.34 -19.23
C TYR A 133 2.04 9.62 -20.38
N GLY A 134 0.99 10.23 -20.89
CA GLY A 134 0.24 9.64 -21.99
C GLY A 134 -1.19 10.21 -22.09
N THR A 135 -1.87 9.79 -23.13
CA THR A 135 -3.25 10.16 -23.42
C THR A 135 -4.27 9.16 -22.84
N GLU A 136 -3.81 8.14 -22.13
CA GLU A 136 -4.65 7.02 -21.68
C GLU A 136 -5.42 7.33 -20.39
N ASN A 137 -5.01 8.38 -19.67
CA ASN A 137 -5.63 8.78 -18.41
C ASN A 137 -6.81 9.73 -18.66
N ILE A 138 -7.88 9.20 -19.24
CA ILE A 138 -9.10 9.94 -19.51
C ILE A 138 -10.22 9.43 -18.59
N GLY A 139 -10.80 10.33 -17.82
CA GLY A 139 -11.97 10.06 -16.99
C GLY A 139 -13.21 10.77 -17.54
N PHE A 140 -14.38 10.15 -17.37
CA PHE A 140 -15.67 10.75 -17.70
C PHE A 140 -16.54 10.80 -16.45
N CYS A 141 -17.23 11.92 -16.27
CA CYS A 141 -18.19 12.11 -15.19
C CYS A 141 -19.49 12.68 -15.75
N ILE A 142 -20.60 12.16 -15.23
CA ILE A 142 -21.93 12.76 -15.48
C ILE A 142 -22.49 13.12 -14.10
N SER A 143 -22.94 14.35 -13.92
CA SER A 143 -23.52 14.83 -12.67
C SER A 143 -24.84 15.56 -12.92
N LEU A 144 -25.76 15.38 -11.98
CA LEU A 144 -27.02 16.09 -11.90
C LEU A 144 -26.89 17.14 -10.80
N ASN A 145 -27.05 18.42 -11.14
CA ASN A 145 -26.90 19.52 -10.20
C ASN A 145 -28.25 20.19 -9.96
N TYR A 146 -28.51 20.48 -8.69
CA TYR A 146 -29.70 21.22 -8.29
C TYR A 146 -29.28 22.49 -7.56
N TYR A 147 -29.82 23.62 -8.03
CA TYR A 147 -29.53 24.95 -7.49
C TYR A 147 -30.70 25.42 -6.63
N PHE A 148 -30.40 25.88 -5.44
CA PHE A 148 -31.37 26.35 -4.44
C PHE A 148 -31.71 27.84 -4.65
#